data_2b156bca1cd995a8889171e610e776fd
#
_entry.id   2b156bca1cd995a8889171e610e776fd
#
_cell.length_a   1.000
_cell.length_b   1.000
_cell.length_c   1.000
_cell.angle_alpha   90.00
_cell.angle_beta   90.00
_cell.angle_gamma   90.00
#
_symmetry.space_group_name_H-M   'P 1'
#
loop_
_entity.id
_entity.type
_entity.pdbx_description
1 polymer ?
#
loop_
_entity_poly.entity_id
_entity_poly.type
_entity_poly.pdbx_seq_one_letter_code
_entity_poly.pdbx_strand_id
1 'polypeptide(L)'
;MEHTYSVREISNFIKQVVDSEAVWNNILVMGEVSSYNVTRGIAYFNIKDEESLLTCVLFNADRFGPVKIGDKVLIRGSVKYYVKGGKLSFNAVSLEQYGQGELYQKFIELKQKLEQEGLFSASHKLPLPKEIKRIGVVTSRTGAVIRDIINVSSRRNPMLDDVAVKLNLIKATQALFE
;
A
#
# COMPACT_ATOMS: atom_id res chain seq x y z
N MET A 1 8.17 -45.13 24.04
CA MET A 1 9.38 -44.33 23.78
C MET A 1 8.95 -43.12 22.98
N GLU A 2 9.18 -41.94 23.51
CA GLU A 2 8.97 -40.72 22.72
C GLU A 2 10.01 -40.64 21.61
N HIS A 3 9.57 -40.46 20.39
CA HIS A 3 10.47 -40.31 19.24
C HIS A 3 10.92 -38.84 19.14
N THR A 4 12.24 -38.64 19.24
CA THR A 4 12.83 -37.30 19.14
C THR A 4 13.25 -37.02 17.71
N TYR A 5 12.65 -35.98 17.09
CA TYR A 5 13.01 -35.57 15.74
C TYR A 5 14.08 -34.49 15.74
N SER A 6 14.99 -34.53 14.81
CA SER A 6 15.89 -33.42 14.52
C SER A 6 15.20 -32.30 13.75
N VAL A 7 15.75 -31.08 13.80
CA VAL A 7 15.25 -29.94 13.02
C VAL A 7 15.22 -30.25 11.51
N ARG A 8 16.21 -30.99 11.04
CA ARG A 8 16.30 -31.40 9.63
C ARG A 8 15.18 -32.35 9.24
N GLU A 9 14.85 -33.32 10.08
CA GLU A 9 13.76 -34.26 9.80
C GLU A 9 12.42 -33.57 9.73
N ILE A 10 12.12 -32.70 10.69
CA ILE A 10 10.87 -31.89 10.66
C ILE A 10 10.82 -31.01 9.42
N SER A 11 11.92 -30.30 9.11
CA SER A 11 11.95 -29.42 7.94
C SER A 11 11.76 -30.17 6.61
N ASN A 12 12.36 -31.36 6.50
CA ASN A 12 12.19 -32.22 5.32
C ASN A 12 10.76 -32.77 5.23
N PHE A 13 10.16 -33.12 6.36
CA PHE A 13 8.78 -33.58 6.41
C PHE A 13 7.80 -32.48 5.95
N ILE A 14 7.96 -31.25 6.48
CA ILE A 14 7.16 -30.10 6.02
C ILE A 14 7.33 -29.87 4.51
N LYS A 15 8.58 -29.91 4.03
CA LYS A 15 8.85 -29.78 2.60
C LYS A 15 8.14 -30.84 1.78
N GLN A 16 8.20 -32.10 2.22
CA GLN A 16 7.56 -33.21 1.53
C GLN A 16 6.03 -33.04 1.47
N VAL A 17 5.41 -32.63 2.56
CA VAL A 17 3.97 -32.33 2.61
C VAL A 17 3.60 -31.22 1.64
N VAL A 18 4.33 -30.11 1.66
CA VAL A 18 4.07 -28.98 0.75
C VAL A 18 4.27 -29.38 -0.72
N ASP A 19 5.33 -30.13 -1.04
CA ASP A 19 5.62 -30.53 -2.43
C ASP A 19 4.69 -31.63 -2.96
N SER A 20 4.09 -32.46 -2.09
CA SER A 20 3.19 -33.54 -2.50
C SER A 20 1.80 -33.05 -2.90
N GLU A 21 1.38 -31.90 -2.41
CA GLU A 21 0.06 -31.35 -2.65
C GLU A 21 0.00 -30.59 -3.98
N ALA A 22 -0.62 -31.21 -4.99
CA ALA A 22 -0.77 -30.63 -6.33
C ALA A 22 -1.57 -29.31 -6.32
N VAL A 23 -2.41 -29.11 -5.32
CA VAL A 23 -3.25 -27.91 -5.16
C VAL A 23 -2.41 -26.63 -5.00
N TRP A 24 -1.19 -26.74 -4.50
CA TRP A 24 -0.26 -25.61 -4.32
C TRP A 24 0.60 -25.27 -5.55
N ASN A 25 0.39 -26.01 -6.65
CA ASN A 25 1.18 -25.81 -7.86
C ASN A 25 0.38 -25.03 -8.90
N ASN A 26 1.03 -24.09 -9.55
CA ASN A 26 0.48 -23.31 -10.66
C ASN A 26 -0.84 -22.59 -10.33
N ILE A 27 -0.97 -22.07 -9.13
CA ILE A 27 -2.15 -21.33 -8.68
C ILE A 27 -2.03 -19.85 -8.99
N LEU A 28 -3.17 -19.18 -9.09
CA LEU A 28 -3.27 -17.72 -9.24
C LEU A 28 -3.61 -17.11 -7.89
N VAL A 29 -2.86 -16.09 -7.49
CA VAL A 29 -3.12 -15.33 -6.26
C VAL A 29 -3.17 -13.85 -6.60
N MET A 30 -4.17 -13.16 -6.07
CA MET A 30 -4.34 -11.73 -6.20
C MET A 30 -4.08 -11.06 -4.86
N GLY A 31 -3.40 -9.92 -4.88
CA GLY A 31 -3.16 -9.13 -3.67
C GLY A 31 -2.57 -7.77 -3.99
N GLU A 32 -2.44 -6.93 -2.96
CA GLU A 32 -1.78 -5.63 -3.01
C GLU A 32 -0.32 -5.76 -2.59
N VAL A 33 0.60 -5.19 -3.36
CA VAL A 33 2.03 -5.20 -3.04
C VAL A 33 2.29 -4.31 -1.81
N SER A 34 2.76 -4.91 -0.73
CA SER A 34 3.10 -4.21 0.51
C SER A 34 4.60 -3.93 0.68
N SER A 35 5.44 -4.71 0.02
CA SER A 35 6.89 -4.48 -0.09
C SER A 35 7.42 -5.06 -1.39
N TYR A 36 8.45 -4.45 -1.98
CA TYR A 36 9.07 -4.94 -3.20
C TYR A 36 10.56 -4.57 -3.22
N ASN A 37 11.43 -5.56 -3.31
CA ASN A 37 12.87 -5.37 -3.35
C ASN A 37 13.49 -6.33 -4.36
N VAL A 38 14.32 -5.79 -5.27
CA VAL A 38 15.03 -6.57 -6.29
C VAL A 38 16.51 -6.66 -5.96
N THR A 39 17.01 -7.88 -5.90
CA THR A 39 18.43 -8.15 -5.68
C THR A 39 18.90 -9.17 -6.69
N ARG A 40 19.88 -8.81 -7.52
CA ARG A 40 20.47 -9.68 -8.54
C ARG A 40 19.44 -10.33 -9.48
N GLY A 41 18.45 -9.56 -9.92
CA GLY A 41 17.40 -10.04 -10.83
C GLY A 41 16.31 -10.90 -10.16
N ILE A 42 16.34 -11.04 -8.82
CA ILE A 42 15.31 -11.73 -8.05
C ILE A 42 14.52 -10.70 -7.26
N ALA A 43 13.21 -10.65 -7.44
CA ALA A 43 12.33 -9.85 -6.61
C ALA A 43 11.90 -10.65 -5.38
N TYR A 44 12.10 -10.05 -4.23
CA TYR A 44 11.54 -10.48 -2.93
C TYR A 44 10.46 -9.46 -2.57
N PHE A 45 9.23 -9.91 -2.46
CA PHE A 45 8.12 -9.00 -2.22
C PHE A 45 7.03 -9.67 -1.39
N ASN A 46 6.17 -8.85 -0.81
CA ASN A 46 5.00 -9.33 -0.10
C ASN A 46 3.75 -8.79 -0.79
N ILE A 47 2.75 -9.64 -0.92
CA ILE A 47 1.40 -9.22 -1.23
C ILE A 47 0.51 -9.44 -0.02
N LYS A 48 -0.49 -8.61 0.12
CA LYS A 48 -1.45 -8.65 1.23
C LYS A 48 -2.88 -8.48 0.72
N ASP A 49 -3.83 -8.92 1.51
CA ASP A 49 -5.22 -8.51 1.50
C ASP A 49 -5.59 -7.84 2.84
N GLU A 50 -6.87 -7.84 3.22
CA GLU A 50 -7.35 -7.21 4.44
C GLU A 50 -6.88 -7.94 5.71
N GLU A 51 -6.66 -9.27 5.64
CA GLU A 51 -6.40 -10.12 6.81
C GLU A 51 -5.04 -10.84 6.75
N SER A 52 -4.45 -10.97 5.56
CA SER A 52 -3.32 -11.88 5.36
C SER A 52 -2.17 -11.26 4.57
N LEU A 53 -0.97 -11.79 4.78
CA LEU A 53 0.24 -11.42 4.05
C LEU A 53 0.92 -12.68 3.51
N LEU A 54 1.31 -12.63 2.23
CA LEU A 54 2.00 -13.70 1.55
C LEU A 54 3.39 -13.23 1.07
N THR A 55 4.43 -13.93 1.52
CA THR A 55 5.80 -13.68 1.06
C THR A 55 6.03 -14.35 -0.28
N CYS A 56 6.52 -13.58 -1.25
CA CYS A 56 6.69 -14.00 -2.63
C CYS A 56 8.14 -13.84 -3.10
N VAL A 57 8.54 -14.73 -4.00
CA VAL A 57 9.82 -14.68 -4.71
C VAL A 57 9.55 -14.80 -6.20
N LEU A 58 10.10 -13.88 -7.00
CA LEU A 58 9.97 -13.88 -8.45
C LEU A 58 11.38 -13.84 -9.07
N PHE A 59 11.73 -14.89 -9.81
CA PHE A 59 13.00 -14.95 -10.54
C PHE A 59 12.88 -14.21 -11.87
N ASN A 60 14.01 -13.67 -12.34
CA ASN A 60 14.08 -12.86 -13.57
C ASN A 60 13.08 -11.67 -13.54
N ALA A 61 13.06 -10.96 -12.42
CA ALA A 61 12.15 -9.83 -12.19
C ALA A 61 12.22 -8.75 -13.27
N ASP A 62 13.37 -8.61 -13.94
CA ASP A 62 13.60 -7.64 -15.03
C ASP A 62 12.73 -7.89 -16.28
N ARG A 63 12.14 -9.08 -16.39
CA ARG A 63 11.19 -9.40 -17.50
C ARG A 63 9.79 -8.86 -17.28
N PHE A 64 9.50 -8.45 -16.06
CA PHE A 64 8.20 -7.95 -15.67
C PHE A 64 8.29 -6.43 -15.53
N GLY A 65 7.22 -5.75 -15.83
CA GLY A 65 7.17 -4.28 -15.72
C GLY A 65 7.46 -3.77 -14.30
N PRO A 66 7.66 -2.46 -14.15
CA PRO A 66 7.93 -1.86 -12.83
C PRO A 66 6.74 -2.06 -11.90
N VAL A 67 7.00 -2.62 -10.73
CA VAL A 67 6.02 -2.87 -9.68
C VAL A 67 6.25 -1.91 -8.52
N LYS A 68 5.19 -1.29 -8.03
CA LYS A 68 5.22 -0.33 -6.91
C LYS A 68 4.44 -0.87 -5.72
N ILE A 69 4.81 -0.39 -4.54
CA ILE A 69 4.01 -0.62 -3.33
C ILE A 69 2.63 0.02 -3.53
N GLY A 70 1.59 -0.73 -3.20
CA GLY A 70 0.20 -0.35 -3.44
C GLY A 70 -0.41 -0.87 -4.75
N ASP A 71 0.40 -1.40 -5.66
CA ASP A 71 -0.11 -2.02 -6.88
C ASP A 71 -0.89 -3.29 -6.55
N LYS A 72 -2.07 -3.45 -7.13
CA LYS A 72 -2.76 -4.73 -7.16
C LYS A 72 -2.15 -5.61 -8.24
N VAL A 73 -1.78 -6.82 -7.87
CA VAL A 73 -1.12 -7.76 -8.78
C VAL A 73 -1.84 -9.11 -8.76
N LEU A 74 -1.83 -9.76 -9.92
CA LEU A 74 -2.19 -11.15 -10.10
C LEU A 74 -0.91 -11.92 -10.37
N ILE A 75 -0.57 -12.83 -9.48
CA ILE A 75 0.64 -13.65 -9.58
C ILE A 75 0.27 -15.11 -9.81
N ARG A 76 1.00 -15.78 -10.67
CA ARG A 76 0.91 -17.23 -10.89
C ARG A 76 2.16 -17.88 -10.34
N GLY A 77 2.00 -18.98 -9.64
CA GLY A 77 3.17 -19.66 -9.06
C GLY A 77 2.79 -20.87 -8.22
N SER A 78 3.69 -21.22 -7.34
CA SER A 78 3.55 -22.38 -6.46
C SER A 78 4.06 -22.05 -5.06
N VAL A 79 3.42 -22.64 -4.06
CA VAL A 79 3.90 -22.55 -2.67
C VAL A 79 5.11 -23.46 -2.52
N LYS A 80 6.18 -22.97 -1.89
CA LYS A 80 7.42 -23.72 -1.63
C LYS A 80 7.91 -23.49 -0.21
N TYR A 81 8.47 -24.54 0.38
CA TYR A 81 9.11 -24.47 1.68
C TYR A 81 10.63 -24.47 1.54
N TYR A 82 11.27 -23.40 2.01
CA TYR A 82 12.72 -23.26 2.01
C TYR A 82 13.34 -23.84 3.29
N VAL A 83 13.84 -25.06 3.21
CA VAL A 83 14.35 -25.85 4.36
C VAL A 83 15.42 -25.11 5.15
N LYS A 84 16.43 -24.52 4.48
CA LYS A 84 17.54 -23.83 5.16
C LYS A 84 17.10 -22.60 5.96
N GLY A 85 16.05 -21.94 5.53
CA GLY A 85 15.52 -20.74 6.20
C GLY A 85 14.28 -21.00 7.04
N GLY A 86 13.70 -22.20 6.97
CA GLY A 86 12.47 -22.55 7.69
C GLY A 86 11.27 -21.70 7.27
N LYS A 87 11.23 -21.26 5.99
CA LYS A 87 10.22 -20.30 5.52
C LYS A 87 9.38 -20.87 4.40
N LEU A 88 8.08 -20.60 4.50
CA LEU A 88 7.15 -20.80 3.41
C LEU A 88 7.15 -19.55 2.53
N SER A 89 7.16 -19.74 1.21
CA SER A 89 7.09 -18.64 0.24
C SER A 89 6.33 -19.05 -1.00
N PHE A 90 5.78 -18.08 -1.70
CA PHE A 90 5.15 -18.25 -2.99
C PHE A 90 6.17 -17.95 -4.10
N ASN A 91 6.58 -18.97 -4.83
CA ASN A 91 7.49 -18.81 -5.96
C ASN A 91 6.66 -18.45 -7.19
N ALA A 92 6.65 -17.16 -7.50
CA ALA A 92 5.94 -16.62 -8.66
C ALA A 92 6.72 -16.92 -9.95
N VAL A 93 6.01 -17.30 -11.00
CA VAL A 93 6.52 -17.49 -12.37
C VAL A 93 6.00 -16.43 -13.34
N SER A 94 4.87 -15.78 -13.00
CA SER A 94 4.39 -14.59 -13.69
C SER A 94 3.82 -13.60 -12.69
N LEU A 95 3.86 -12.34 -13.08
CA LEU A 95 3.29 -11.22 -12.35
C LEU A 95 2.65 -10.27 -13.36
N GLU A 96 1.38 -9.99 -13.16
CA GLU A 96 0.59 -9.04 -13.96
C GLU A 96 -0.01 -7.99 -13.03
N GLN A 97 0.06 -6.73 -13.44
CA GLN A 97 -0.61 -5.67 -12.69
C GLN A 97 -2.11 -5.79 -12.90
N TYR A 98 -2.85 -5.93 -11.80
CA TYR A 98 -4.29 -6.08 -11.81
C TYR A 98 -4.95 -4.80 -11.29
N GLY A 99 -5.77 -4.18 -12.11
CA GLY A 99 -6.60 -3.06 -11.65
C GLY A 99 -5.96 -1.68 -11.60
N GLN A 100 -4.73 -1.47 -12.12
CA GLN A 100 -4.24 -0.11 -12.39
C GLN A 100 -5.13 0.64 -13.40
N GLY A 101 -5.85 -0.09 -14.26
CA GLY A 101 -6.77 0.50 -15.22
C GLY A 101 -7.96 1.22 -14.58
N GLU A 102 -8.69 0.58 -13.68
CA GLU A 102 -10.01 1.10 -13.28
C GLU A 102 -9.93 2.23 -12.25
N LEU A 103 -9.13 2.10 -11.20
CA LEU A 103 -9.00 3.17 -10.20
C LEU A 103 -8.23 4.36 -10.73
N TYR A 104 -7.18 4.11 -11.52
CA TYR A 104 -6.42 5.16 -12.19
C TYR A 104 -7.25 5.84 -13.29
N GLN A 105 -8.01 5.09 -14.06
CA GLN A 105 -8.98 5.63 -15.03
C GLN A 105 -10.00 6.52 -14.32
N LYS A 106 -10.63 6.03 -13.25
CA LYS A 106 -11.57 6.83 -12.44
C LYS A 106 -10.90 8.09 -11.85
N PHE A 107 -9.65 8.00 -11.43
CA PHE A 107 -8.89 9.17 -10.98
C PHE A 107 -8.65 10.17 -12.12
N ILE A 108 -8.23 9.70 -13.30
CA ILE A 108 -8.01 10.56 -14.47
C ILE A 108 -9.32 11.20 -14.95
N GLU A 109 -10.39 10.42 -15.03
CA GLU A 109 -11.73 10.92 -15.38
C GLU A 109 -12.21 12.00 -14.41
N LEU A 110 -12.08 11.75 -13.10
CA LEU A 110 -12.42 12.72 -12.07
C LEU A 110 -11.55 13.98 -12.18
N LYS A 111 -10.23 13.82 -12.36
CA LYS A 111 -9.32 14.95 -12.54
C LYS A 111 -9.70 15.78 -13.75
N GLN A 112 -9.96 15.16 -14.91
CA GLN A 112 -10.38 15.85 -16.12
C GLN A 112 -11.73 16.58 -15.95
N LYS A 113 -12.67 15.93 -15.27
CA LYS A 113 -13.96 16.55 -14.94
C LYS A 113 -13.77 17.82 -14.12
N LEU A 114 -13.01 17.76 -13.03
CA LEU A 114 -12.74 18.91 -12.16
C LEU A 114 -11.94 20.02 -12.89
N GLU A 115 -11.10 19.65 -13.84
CA GLU A 115 -10.34 20.57 -14.67
C GLU A 115 -11.27 21.29 -15.69
N GLN A 116 -12.20 20.56 -16.31
CA GLN A 116 -13.23 21.14 -17.19
C GLN A 116 -14.20 22.05 -16.44
N GLU A 117 -14.51 21.75 -15.19
CA GLU A 117 -15.28 22.62 -14.29
C GLU A 117 -14.49 23.86 -13.85
N GLY A 118 -13.21 23.97 -14.24
CA GLY A 118 -12.34 25.11 -13.95
C GLY A 118 -11.82 25.19 -12.52
N LEU A 119 -12.04 24.18 -11.70
CA LEU A 119 -11.68 24.19 -10.27
C LEU A 119 -10.16 24.34 -10.02
N PHE A 120 -9.33 23.98 -10.99
CA PHE A 120 -7.87 24.17 -10.92
C PHE A 120 -7.40 25.50 -11.51
N SER A 121 -8.31 26.31 -12.06
CA SER A 121 -7.95 27.59 -12.67
C SER A 121 -7.33 28.54 -11.65
N ALA A 122 -6.31 29.27 -12.10
CA ALA A 122 -5.65 30.30 -11.27
C ALA A 122 -6.63 31.41 -10.87
N SER A 123 -7.72 31.63 -11.64
CA SER A 123 -8.77 32.61 -11.34
C SER A 123 -9.56 32.28 -10.07
N HIS A 124 -9.64 31.01 -9.69
CA HIS A 124 -10.31 30.56 -8.47
C HIS A 124 -9.40 30.59 -7.23
N LYS A 125 -8.10 30.81 -7.42
CA LYS A 125 -7.15 30.87 -6.31
C LYS A 125 -7.14 32.25 -5.69
N LEU A 126 -7.57 32.35 -4.46
CA LEU A 126 -7.48 33.57 -3.70
C LEU A 126 -6.04 33.79 -3.22
N PRO A 127 -5.55 35.06 -3.18
CA PRO A 127 -4.28 35.36 -2.57
C PRO A 127 -4.29 35.01 -1.08
N LEU A 128 -3.15 34.62 -0.54
CA LEU A 128 -3.04 34.37 0.90
C LEU A 128 -3.33 35.65 1.67
N PRO A 129 -4.15 35.61 2.71
CA PRO A 129 -4.40 36.76 3.55
C PRO A 129 -3.12 37.21 4.26
N LYS A 130 -2.95 38.51 4.47
CA LYS A 130 -1.78 39.05 5.19
C LYS A 130 -1.75 38.61 6.64
N GLU A 131 -2.91 38.46 7.26
CA GLU A 131 -3.07 37.98 8.63
C GLU A 131 -3.92 36.70 8.61
N ILE A 132 -3.36 35.62 9.10
CA ILE A 132 -4.02 34.31 9.20
C ILE A 132 -4.48 34.13 10.64
N LYS A 133 -5.78 34.16 10.87
CA LYS A 133 -6.40 33.96 12.18
C LYS A 133 -6.93 32.54 12.39
N ARG A 134 -7.26 31.84 11.30
CA ARG A 134 -7.79 30.48 11.35
C ARG A 134 -7.14 29.59 10.30
N ILE A 135 -6.86 28.36 10.67
CA ILE A 135 -6.34 27.32 9.77
C ILE A 135 -7.28 26.11 9.83
N GLY A 136 -7.76 25.67 8.66
CA GLY A 136 -8.51 24.42 8.53
C GLY A 136 -7.58 23.28 8.14
N VAL A 137 -7.61 22.17 8.90
CA VAL A 137 -6.81 20.97 8.60
C VAL A 137 -7.75 19.79 8.36
N VAL A 138 -7.65 19.17 7.19
CA VAL A 138 -8.39 17.96 6.85
C VAL A 138 -7.43 16.78 6.95
N THR A 139 -7.62 15.92 7.94
CA THR A 139 -6.72 14.78 8.18
C THR A 139 -7.42 13.65 8.94
N SER A 140 -6.75 12.52 9.12
CA SER A 140 -7.24 11.40 9.93
C SER A 140 -7.14 11.69 11.43
N ARG A 141 -8.04 11.08 12.21
CA ARG A 141 -8.17 11.30 13.66
C ARG A 141 -6.93 10.91 14.47
N THR A 142 -6.14 9.97 13.98
CA THR A 142 -5.02 9.34 14.69
C THR A 142 -3.64 9.82 14.23
N GLY A 143 -3.58 10.84 13.36
CA GLY A 143 -2.31 11.33 12.80
C GLY A 143 -1.50 12.12 13.84
N ALA A 144 -0.24 11.71 14.07
CA ALA A 144 0.74 12.46 14.86
C ALA A 144 0.95 13.90 14.32
N VAL A 145 0.74 14.08 13.02
CA VAL A 145 0.86 15.33 12.28
C VAL A 145 -0.02 16.48 12.84
N ILE A 146 -1.19 16.17 13.42
CA ILE A 146 -2.08 17.21 13.99
C ILE A 146 -1.39 17.95 15.13
N ARG A 147 -0.73 17.22 16.02
CA ARG A 147 -0.03 17.82 17.17
C ARG A 147 1.12 18.71 16.72
N ASP A 148 1.84 18.28 15.69
CA ASP A 148 2.94 19.06 15.12
C ASP A 148 2.43 20.34 14.46
N ILE A 149 1.32 20.26 13.70
CA ILE A 149 0.70 21.45 13.10
C ILE A 149 0.27 22.44 14.18
N ILE A 150 -0.43 21.99 15.23
CA ILE A 150 -0.87 22.85 16.33
C ILE A 150 0.33 23.49 17.02
N ASN A 151 1.34 22.70 17.41
CA ASN A 151 2.51 23.17 18.11
C ASN A 151 3.32 24.20 17.28
N VAL A 152 3.51 23.92 16.00
CA VAL A 152 4.26 24.81 15.10
C VAL A 152 3.46 26.09 14.83
N SER A 153 2.15 25.97 14.59
CA SER A 153 1.27 27.10 14.30
C SER A 153 1.20 28.06 15.48
N SER A 154 0.93 27.54 16.69
CA SER A 154 0.84 28.36 17.92
C SER A 154 2.16 29.06 18.26
N ARG A 155 3.29 28.40 17.98
CA ARG A 155 4.62 29.00 18.24
C ARG A 155 4.99 30.06 17.21
N ARG A 156 4.59 29.86 15.93
CA ARG A 156 4.96 30.75 14.83
C ARG A 156 4.00 31.93 14.64
N ASN A 157 2.74 31.75 14.99
CA ASN A 157 1.71 32.78 14.91
C ASN A 157 0.85 32.77 16.20
N PRO A 158 1.28 33.51 17.25
CA PRO A 158 0.51 33.59 18.50
C PRO A 158 -0.87 34.24 18.37
N MET A 159 -1.14 34.90 17.23
CA MET A 159 -2.44 35.55 16.94
C MET A 159 -3.43 34.58 16.25
N LEU A 160 -3.07 33.29 16.17
CA LEU A 160 -3.92 32.27 15.60
C LEU A 160 -4.99 31.88 16.63
N ASP A 161 -6.24 32.25 16.36
CA ASP A 161 -7.37 32.01 17.28
C ASP A 161 -7.85 30.57 17.26
N ASP A 162 -7.72 29.85 16.15
CA ASP A 162 -8.23 28.48 16.00
C ASP A 162 -7.53 27.65 14.95
N VAL A 163 -7.32 26.37 15.25
CA VAL A 163 -6.93 25.32 14.31
C VAL A 163 -8.07 24.31 14.21
N ALA A 164 -8.98 24.53 13.28
CA ALA A 164 -10.11 23.64 13.09
C ALA A 164 -9.69 22.35 12.38
N VAL A 165 -9.83 21.21 13.05
CA VAL A 165 -9.54 19.88 12.50
C VAL A 165 -10.83 19.20 12.07
N LYS A 166 -11.00 18.93 10.77
CA LYS A 166 -12.11 18.19 10.22
C LYS A 166 -11.68 16.77 9.81
N LEU A 167 -12.46 15.81 10.25
CA LEU A 167 -12.13 14.38 10.15
C LEU A 167 -12.67 13.70 8.88
N ASN A 168 -13.48 14.40 8.09
CA ASN A 168 -14.11 13.84 6.90
C ASN A 168 -14.15 14.87 5.78
N LEU A 169 -13.64 14.52 4.62
CA LEU A 169 -13.54 15.42 3.46
C LEU A 169 -14.90 16.01 3.06
N ILE A 170 -15.98 15.23 3.12
CA ILE A 170 -17.33 15.65 2.73
C ILE A 170 -17.90 16.70 3.70
N LYS A 171 -17.64 16.56 5.01
CA LYS A 171 -18.07 17.53 6.02
C LYS A 171 -17.17 18.77 6.08
N ALA A 172 -15.91 18.64 5.66
CA ALA A 172 -14.97 19.75 5.63
C ALA A 172 -15.31 20.76 4.51
N THR A 173 -15.73 20.28 3.35
CA THR A 173 -16.15 21.15 2.24
C THR A 173 -17.40 21.94 2.58
N GLN A 174 -18.38 21.34 3.24
CA GLN A 174 -19.60 22.05 3.64
C GLN A 174 -19.37 23.16 4.68
N ALA A 175 -18.45 22.96 5.63
CA ALA A 175 -18.17 23.94 6.70
C ALA A 175 -17.15 25.04 6.32
N LEU A 176 -16.56 24.98 5.13
CA LEU A 176 -15.72 26.05 4.59
C LEU A 176 -16.54 27.11 3.82
N PHE A 177 -17.81 26.79 3.52
CA PHE A 177 -18.75 27.68 2.78
C PHE A 177 -19.87 28.28 3.67
N GLU A 178 -19.90 27.91 4.97
CA GLU A 178 -20.66 28.59 6.02
C GLU A 178 -19.77 29.59 6.80
#